data_3c292330354a71128d2cd04b95b5e1e9
#
_entry.id   3c292330354a71128d2cd04b95b5e1e9
#
_cell.length_a   1.000
_cell.length_b   1.000
_cell.length_c   1.000
_cell.angle_alpha   90.00
_cell.angle_beta   90.00
_cell.angle_gamma   90.00
#
_symmetry.space_group_name_H-M   'P 1'
#
loop_
_entity.id
_entity.type
_entity.pdbx_description
1 polymer ?
#
loop_
_entity_poly.entity_id
_entity_poly.type
_entity_poly.pdbx_seq_one_letter_code
_entity_poly.pdbx_strand_id
1 'polypeptide(L)'
;MKKRNSVFGALCVWMLLLVGGIFSIGLLGVTATLASATDPKTLKGLASAMPLVFFGTISMFETRTMLAAMEKMFFPKTFLLDMFFKVKNTFTTENVDIDIIKGKRRLAPFVSPLLEGKVVDRTGITTRSFKPPYIKEKMRFSGSDILKRHAGETIYQGNSDPSTRAQQQLGKDLLELDSMITRREEWMAAKALFEGKVQCKGDGIDVQVDFLRDANLIITLNDLFWGDADGVPITNLKAWKMLVAKLSGIVPDALILGEDVVMPFLENAQVQKFMDKTKITLGQINPQELPSGATYYGSVESLDIYSYSEWYLDDNGALQPMVPAKKILLGSTRARAERLYGAIQDLEATAAVARFPKSWETKDPSARWIMLQSAPIPAPLDTDAFLTATVVQ
;
A
#
# COMPACT_ATOMS: atom_id res chain seq x y z
N MET A 1 35.88 -20.24 -33.55
CA MET A 1 34.70 -19.54 -33.06
C MET A 1 33.44 -20.19 -33.63
N LYS A 2 33.03 -21.37 -33.20
CA LYS A 2 31.78 -22.03 -33.65
C LYS A 2 31.46 -23.18 -32.71
N LYS A 3 31.01 -22.89 -31.47
CA LYS A 3 30.45 -23.90 -30.55
C LYS A 3 29.71 -23.33 -29.31
N ARG A 4 29.16 -22.11 -29.38
CA ARG A 4 28.46 -21.51 -28.21
C ARG A 4 26.95 -21.21 -28.39
N ASN A 5 26.36 -21.46 -29.57
CA ASN A 5 24.99 -21.17 -29.85
C ASN A 5 24.02 -22.38 -29.84
N SER A 6 24.53 -23.60 -29.51
CA SER A 6 23.64 -24.79 -29.52
C SER A 6 23.03 -25.13 -28.14
N VAL A 7 23.56 -24.57 -27.05
CA VAL A 7 23.08 -24.88 -25.69
C VAL A 7 21.85 -24.03 -25.32
N PHE A 8 21.76 -22.79 -25.85
CA PHE A 8 20.60 -21.92 -25.58
C PHE A 8 19.33 -22.35 -26.33
N GLY A 9 19.45 -22.93 -27.51
CA GLY A 9 18.32 -23.47 -28.27
C GLY A 9 17.69 -24.71 -27.63
N ALA A 10 18.49 -25.54 -27.01
CA ALA A 10 18.01 -26.78 -26.37
C ALA A 10 17.25 -26.50 -25.05
N LEU A 11 17.62 -25.45 -24.28
CA LEU A 11 16.91 -25.09 -23.06
C LEU A 11 15.52 -24.48 -23.30
N CYS A 12 15.35 -23.69 -24.37
CA CYS A 12 14.05 -23.14 -24.74
C CYS A 12 13.05 -24.20 -25.25
N VAL A 13 13.55 -25.21 -25.98
CA VAL A 13 12.71 -26.32 -26.47
C VAL A 13 12.29 -27.24 -25.32
N TRP A 14 13.15 -27.48 -24.34
CA TRP A 14 12.81 -28.26 -23.15
C TRP A 14 11.82 -27.55 -22.22
N MET A 15 11.89 -26.24 -22.11
CA MET A 15 10.96 -25.46 -21.29
C MET A 15 9.56 -25.37 -21.94
N LEU A 16 9.47 -25.34 -23.28
CA LEU A 16 8.19 -25.40 -24.01
C LEU A 16 7.57 -26.80 -23.98
N LEU A 17 8.36 -27.86 -23.91
CA LEU A 17 7.86 -29.24 -23.78
C LEU A 17 7.36 -29.55 -22.36
N LEU A 18 7.91 -28.92 -21.31
CA LEU A 18 7.43 -29.09 -19.93
C LEU A 18 6.10 -28.37 -19.67
N VAL A 19 5.82 -27.23 -20.32
CA VAL A 19 4.54 -26.53 -20.19
C VAL A 19 3.45 -27.16 -21.08
N GLY A 20 3.83 -27.78 -22.22
CA GLY A 20 2.92 -28.52 -23.08
C GLY A 20 2.60 -29.94 -22.56
N GLY A 21 3.50 -30.55 -21.77
CA GLY A 21 3.39 -31.96 -21.35
C GLY A 21 2.32 -32.21 -20.27
N ILE A 22 1.97 -31.20 -19.47
CA ILE A 22 0.95 -31.34 -18.40
C ILE A 22 -0.48 -31.28 -18.99
N PHE A 23 -0.66 -30.65 -20.16
CA PHE A 23 -1.98 -30.59 -20.81
C PHE A 23 -2.29 -31.78 -21.74
N SER A 24 -1.27 -32.53 -22.19
CA SER A 24 -1.48 -33.62 -23.15
C SER A 24 -1.72 -34.99 -22.49
N ILE A 25 -1.37 -35.19 -21.21
CA ILE A 25 -1.61 -36.47 -20.51
C ILE A 25 -3.11 -36.68 -20.21
N GLY A 26 -3.89 -35.61 -20.04
CA GLY A 26 -5.34 -35.69 -19.88
C GLY A 26 -6.11 -36.02 -21.17
N LEU A 27 -5.58 -35.62 -22.33
CA LEU A 27 -6.25 -35.80 -23.61
C LEU A 27 -5.92 -37.16 -24.26
N LEU A 28 -4.72 -37.68 -24.05
CA LEU A 28 -4.30 -39.01 -24.56
C LEU A 28 -5.01 -40.18 -23.84
N GLY A 29 -5.41 -40.01 -22.58
CA GLY A 29 -6.19 -41.00 -21.88
C GLY A 29 -7.64 -41.16 -22.40
N VAL A 30 -8.22 -40.07 -22.92
CA VAL A 30 -9.59 -40.06 -23.45
C VAL A 30 -9.64 -40.58 -24.89
N THR A 31 -8.61 -40.32 -25.68
CA THR A 31 -8.55 -40.79 -27.08
C THR A 31 -8.20 -42.27 -27.18
N ALA A 32 -7.43 -42.85 -26.28
CA ALA A 32 -7.08 -44.26 -26.27
C ALA A 32 -8.29 -45.17 -25.90
N THR A 33 -9.20 -44.66 -25.05
CA THR A 33 -10.42 -45.40 -24.65
C THR A 33 -11.53 -45.32 -25.72
N LEU A 34 -11.54 -44.29 -26.57
CA LEU A 34 -12.52 -44.16 -27.64
C LEU A 34 -12.18 -45.01 -28.87
N ALA A 35 -10.91 -45.37 -29.09
CA ALA A 35 -10.47 -46.15 -30.26
C ALA A 35 -10.74 -47.64 -30.14
N SER A 36 -11.10 -48.17 -28.94
CA SER A 36 -11.36 -49.62 -28.74
C SER A 36 -12.83 -50.00 -28.59
N ALA A 37 -13.76 -49.05 -28.60
CA ALA A 37 -15.19 -49.31 -28.39
C ALA A 37 -15.93 -49.23 -29.74
N THR A 38 -15.94 -50.39 -30.48
CA THR A 38 -16.72 -50.55 -31.74
C THR A 38 -18.12 -51.11 -31.51
N ASP A 39 -18.56 -51.33 -30.26
CA ASP A 39 -19.85 -51.95 -29.96
C ASP A 39 -20.83 -50.91 -29.38
N PRO A 40 -22.02 -50.70 -30.01
CA PRO A 40 -23.00 -49.67 -29.58
C PRO A 40 -23.62 -49.90 -28.21
N LYS A 41 -23.43 -51.09 -27.61
CA LYS A 41 -23.89 -51.38 -26.25
C LYS A 41 -22.94 -50.87 -25.15
N THR A 42 -21.65 -50.71 -25.45
CA THR A 42 -20.65 -50.17 -24.52
C THR A 42 -20.71 -48.66 -24.43
N LEU A 43 -21.17 -47.96 -25.47
CA LEU A 43 -21.36 -46.51 -25.45
C LEU A 43 -22.49 -46.05 -24.52
N LYS A 44 -23.54 -46.86 -24.29
CA LYS A 44 -24.61 -46.51 -23.32
C LYS A 44 -24.17 -46.65 -21.88
N GLY A 45 -23.23 -47.56 -21.58
CA GLY A 45 -22.67 -47.72 -20.22
C GLY A 45 -21.67 -46.64 -19.82
N LEU A 46 -20.90 -46.11 -20.82
CA LEU A 46 -19.92 -45.07 -20.61
C LEU A 46 -20.56 -43.67 -20.40
N ALA A 47 -21.72 -43.43 -21.05
CA ALA A 47 -22.45 -42.17 -20.90
C ALA A 47 -23.10 -42.02 -19.49
N SER A 48 -23.33 -43.10 -18.76
CA SER A 48 -23.89 -43.08 -17.38
C SER A 48 -22.81 -42.99 -16.29
N ALA A 49 -21.53 -43.26 -16.63
CA ALA A 49 -20.43 -43.30 -15.68
C ALA A 49 -19.49 -42.06 -15.73
N MET A 50 -19.68 -41.14 -16.69
CA MET A 50 -18.98 -39.85 -16.64
C MET A 50 -19.65 -38.96 -15.60
N PRO A 51 -18.98 -38.60 -14.51
CA PRO A 51 -19.46 -37.47 -13.74
C PRO A 51 -19.50 -36.28 -14.70
N LEU A 52 -20.68 -35.69 -14.90
CA LEU A 52 -20.82 -34.37 -15.51
C LEU A 52 -19.97 -33.44 -14.64
N VAL A 53 -18.69 -33.27 -15.04
CA VAL A 53 -17.88 -32.17 -14.54
C VAL A 53 -18.58 -30.96 -15.12
N PHE A 54 -19.47 -30.40 -14.30
CA PHE A 54 -20.04 -29.08 -14.54
C PHE A 54 -18.87 -28.12 -14.48
N PHE A 55 -18.26 -27.83 -15.64
CA PHE A 55 -17.49 -26.63 -15.83
C PHE A 55 -18.51 -25.50 -15.71
N GLY A 56 -18.82 -25.10 -14.46
CA GLY A 56 -19.53 -23.88 -14.23
C GLY A 56 -18.80 -22.79 -15.01
N THR A 57 -19.53 -22.12 -15.89
CA THR A 57 -19.03 -20.93 -16.59
C THR A 57 -18.59 -19.95 -15.51
N ILE A 58 -17.27 -19.82 -15.31
CA ILE A 58 -16.71 -18.88 -14.33
C ILE A 58 -17.17 -17.51 -14.80
N SER A 59 -18.11 -16.92 -14.08
CA SER A 59 -18.59 -15.58 -14.37
C SER A 59 -17.48 -14.58 -14.02
N MET A 60 -17.14 -13.70 -14.95
CA MET A 60 -16.16 -12.64 -14.71
C MET A 60 -16.55 -11.70 -13.55
N PHE A 61 -17.83 -11.70 -13.18
CA PHE A 61 -18.40 -10.87 -12.12
C PHE A 61 -18.52 -11.59 -10.77
N GLU A 62 -18.00 -12.80 -10.66
CA GLU A 62 -17.89 -13.47 -9.38
C GLU A 62 -16.80 -12.83 -8.52
N THR A 63 -17.05 -12.67 -7.22
CA THR A 63 -16.12 -12.08 -6.26
C THR A 63 -14.72 -12.70 -6.33
N ARG A 64 -14.64 -14.03 -6.47
CA ARG A 64 -13.37 -14.75 -6.57
C ARG A 64 -12.59 -14.40 -7.83
N THR A 65 -13.28 -14.24 -8.96
CA THR A 65 -12.65 -13.87 -10.25
C THR A 65 -12.19 -12.41 -10.21
N MET A 66 -12.98 -11.51 -9.62
CA MET A 66 -12.61 -10.11 -9.43
C MET A 66 -11.41 -9.97 -8.48
N LEU A 67 -11.35 -10.71 -7.38
CA LEU A 67 -10.18 -10.73 -6.49
C LEU A 67 -8.91 -11.17 -7.23
N ALA A 68 -8.98 -12.28 -7.98
CA ALA A 68 -7.85 -12.76 -8.76
C ALA A 68 -7.40 -11.78 -9.88
N ALA A 69 -8.33 -10.98 -10.41
CA ALA A 69 -8.03 -9.92 -11.36
C ALA A 69 -7.30 -8.75 -10.66
N MET A 70 -7.76 -8.35 -9.48
CA MET A 70 -7.15 -7.27 -8.71
C MET A 70 -5.71 -7.59 -8.29
N GLU A 71 -5.39 -8.84 -7.93
CA GLU A 71 -4.02 -9.25 -7.62
C GLU A 71 -3.02 -9.04 -8.77
N LYS A 72 -3.53 -8.96 -10.01
CA LYS A 72 -2.71 -8.77 -11.23
C LYS A 72 -2.69 -7.32 -11.73
N MET A 73 -3.45 -6.42 -11.09
CA MET A 73 -3.53 -5.03 -11.51
C MET A 73 -2.34 -4.22 -11.00
N PHE A 74 -1.98 -3.19 -11.76
CA PHE A 74 -0.95 -2.24 -11.35
C PHE A 74 -1.59 -1.19 -10.43
N PHE A 75 -1.05 -1.09 -9.20
CA PHE A 75 -1.54 -0.17 -8.19
C PHE A 75 -0.98 1.26 -8.36
N PRO A 76 -1.71 2.28 -7.92
CA PRO A 76 -1.19 3.64 -7.86
C PRO A 76 0.05 3.72 -6.97
N LYS A 77 0.90 4.68 -7.27
CA LYS A 77 2.14 4.91 -6.53
C LYS A 77 1.83 5.32 -5.10
N THR A 78 2.44 4.63 -4.13
CA THR A 78 2.30 4.89 -2.70
C THR A 78 3.70 4.98 -2.10
N PHE A 79 4.10 6.16 -1.67
CA PHE A 79 5.43 6.37 -1.11
C PHE A 79 5.49 6.14 0.40
N LEU A 80 4.58 6.78 1.15
CA LEU A 80 4.58 6.71 2.61
C LEU A 80 4.21 5.31 3.10
N LEU A 81 3.21 4.70 2.44
CA LEU A 81 2.80 3.33 2.76
C LEU A 81 3.91 2.32 2.50
N ASP A 82 4.61 2.44 1.37
CA ASP A 82 5.66 1.48 1.00
C ASP A 82 6.95 1.67 1.79
N MET A 83 7.22 2.90 2.21
CA MET A 83 8.40 3.23 2.99
C MET A 83 8.26 2.81 4.45
N PHE A 84 7.15 3.14 5.11
CA PHE A 84 6.97 2.94 6.55
C PHE A 84 6.04 1.78 6.90
N PHE A 85 4.94 1.57 6.16
CA PHE A 85 3.90 0.58 6.48
C PHE A 85 4.03 -0.67 5.61
N LYS A 86 5.11 -1.42 5.78
CA LYS A 86 5.42 -2.59 4.93
C LYS A 86 4.56 -3.81 5.23
N VAL A 87 4.15 -3.97 6.48
CA VAL A 87 3.38 -5.13 6.94
C VAL A 87 1.88 -4.87 6.76
N LYS A 88 1.16 -5.86 6.21
CA LYS A 88 -0.30 -5.84 6.04
C LYS A 88 -0.91 -6.93 6.89
N ASN A 89 -1.82 -6.56 7.78
CA ASN A 89 -2.55 -7.49 8.63
C ASN A 89 -4.05 -7.32 8.44
N THR A 90 -4.76 -8.44 8.26
CA THR A 90 -6.21 -8.48 8.10
C THR A 90 -6.86 -9.14 9.30
N PHE A 91 -7.92 -8.55 9.83
CA PHE A 91 -8.64 -9.02 11.01
C PHE A 91 -10.02 -9.54 10.65
N THR A 92 -10.47 -10.54 11.38
CA THR A 92 -11.83 -11.09 11.29
C THR A 92 -12.82 -10.35 12.18
N THR A 93 -12.35 -9.40 13.00
CA THR A 93 -13.14 -8.60 13.92
C THR A 93 -13.37 -7.20 13.38
N GLU A 94 -14.49 -6.59 13.72
CA GLU A 94 -14.82 -5.22 13.35
C GLU A 94 -13.88 -4.21 14.00
N ASN A 95 -13.51 -4.47 15.26
CA ASN A 95 -12.52 -3.66 15.98
C ASN A 95 -11.14 -4.26 15.82
N VAL A 96 -10.17 -3.39 15.65
CA VAL A 96 -8.74 -3.73 15.59
C VAL A 96 -8.08 -3.27 16.87
N ASP A 97 -7.49 -4.20 17.59
CA ASP A 97 -6.77 -3.92 18.81
C ASP A 97 -5.31 -3.65 18.49
N ILE A 98 -4.84 -2.48 18.91
CA ILE A 98 -3.46 -2.03 18.71
C ILE A 98 -2.76 -1.98 20.06
N ASP A 99 -1.69 -2.75 20.19
CA ASP A 99 -0.83 -2.75 21.38
C ASP A 99 0.30 -1.75 21.24
N ILE A 100 0.19 -0.63 21.95
CA ILE A 100 1.24 0.39 22.03
C ILE A 100 2.16 0.05 23.20
N ILE A 101 3.40 -0.33 22.88
CA ILE A 101 4.40 -0.70 23.89
C ILE A 101 5.39 0.46 24.04
N LYS A 102 5.28 1.22 25.13
CA LYS A 102 6.28 2.22 25.49
C LYS A 102 7.36 1.56 26.35
N GLY A 103 8.46 1.16 25.71
CA GLY A 103 9.57 0.49 26.40
C GLY A 103 10.24 1.40 27.43
N LYS A 104 10.44 0.91 28.66
CA LYS A 104 11.25 1.57 29.67
C LYS A 104 12.68 1.06 29.57
N ARG A 105 13.65 1.93 29.24
CA ARG A 105 15.08 1.59 29.15
C ARG A 105 15.70 1.63 30.54
N ARG A 106 15.43 0.61 31.36
CA ARG A 106 15.97 0.51 32.72
C ARG A 106 17.29 -0.23 32.69
N LEU A 107 18.26 0.26 33.44
CA LEU A 107 19.47 -0.48 33.72
C LEU A 107 19.19 -1.54 34.79
N ALA A 108 19.79 -2.72 34.65
CA ALA A 108 19.75 -3.72 35.69
C ALA A 108 20.52 -3.21 36.92
N PRO A 109 19.95 -3.24 38.14
CA PRO A 109 20.67 -2.83 39.34
C PRO A 109 21.75 -3.86 39.70
N PHE A 110 22.88 -3.38 40.17
CA PHE A 110 23.88 -4.24 40.80
C PHE A 110 23.37 -4.70 42.17
N VAL A 111 23.46 -6.00 42.42
CA VAL A 111 23.06 -6.62 43.67
C VAL A 111 24.21 -7.51 44.16
N SER A 112 24.51 -7.45 45.45
CA SER A 112 25.50 -8.35 46.06
C SER A 112 25.04 -9.80 45.91
N PRO A 113 25.97 -10.76 45.67
CA PRO A 113 25.63 -12.19 45.59
C PRO A 113 24.96 -12.75 46.85
N LEU A 114 25.10 -12.05 47.97
CA LEU A 114 24.53 -12.42 49.30
C LEU A 114 23.12 -11.88 49.54
N LEU A 115 22.58 -11.07 48.59
CA LEU A 115 21.26 -10.48 48.71
C LEU A 115 20.31 -11.05 47.65
N GLU A 116 19.03 -11.04 47.94
CA GLU A 116 17.99 -11.43 47.00
C GLU A 116 17.97 -10.52 45.78
N GLY A 117 17.65 -11.10 44.63
CA GLY A 117 17.49 -10.38 43.37
C GLY A 117 16.36 -9.33 43.47
N LYS A 118 16.58 -8.14 42.90
CA LYS A 118 15.59 -7.08 42.90
C LYS A 118 14.45 -7.39 41.92
N VAL A 119 13.21 -7.34 42.39
CA VAL A 119 12.02 -7.49 41.58
C VAL A 119 11.88 -6.27 40.64
N VAL A 120 11.69 -6.52 39.37
CA VAL A 120 11.46 -5.50 38.33
C VAL A 120 10.07 -5.66 37.77
N ASP A 121 9.29 -4.58 37.80
CA ASP A 121 7.95 -4.58 37.20
C ASP A 121 8.02 -4.78 35.68
N ARG A 122 7.06 -5.51 35.15
CA ARG A 122 6.93 -5.70 33.71
C ARG A 122 6.61 -4.39 32.98
N THR A 123 7.05 -4.27 31.75
CA THR A 123 6.67 -3.13 30.90
C THR A 123 5.16 -3.17 30.66
N GLY A 124 4.48 -2.08 30.96
CA GLY A 124 3.05 -1.96 30.70
C GLY A 124 2.78 -1.93 29.18
N ILE A 125 1.75 -2.63 28.77
CA ILE A 125 1.19 -2.58 27.42
C ILE A 125 -0.08 -1.75 27.50
N THR A 126 -0.24 -0.80 26.61
CA THR A 126 -1.50 -0.06 26.47
C THR A 126 -2.20 -0.57 25.21
N THR A 127 -3.21 -1.40 25.39
CA THR A 127 -4.05 -1.86 24.28
C THR A 127 -5.11 -0.80 24.02
N ARG A 128 -5.27 -0.43 22.75
CA ARG A 128 -6.36 0.40 22.28
C ARG A 128 -7.12 -0.33 21.20
N SER A 129 -8.43 -0.32 21.32
CA SER A 129 -9.35 -0.83 20.31
C SER A 129 -9.82 0.33 19.43
N PHE A 130 -9.66 0.18 18.13
CA PHE A 130 -10.12 1.14 17.14
C PHE A 130 -11.06 0.45 16.18
N LYS A 131 -12.12 1.17 15.77
CA LYS A 131 -12.96 0.75 14.65
C LYS A 131 -12.40 1.40 13.38
N PRO A 132 -11.80 0.62 12.45
CA PRO A 132 -11.31 1.18 11.19
C PRO A 132 -12.44 1.85 10.41
N PRO A 133 -12.16 2.98 9.73
CA PRO A 133 -13.14 3.62 8.87
C PRO A 133 -13.51 2.70 7.72
N TYR A 134 -14.79 2.62 7.41
CA TYR A 134 -15.28 1.78 6.33
C TYR A 134 -15.36 2.56 5.03
N ILE A 135 -14.74 2.04 3.98
CA ILE A 135 -14.76 2.62 2.63
C ILE A 135 -15.59 1.70 1.75
N LYS A 136 -16.57 2.27 1.03
CA LYS A 136 -17.52 1.51 0.23
C LYS A 136 -17.90 2.31 -1.00
N GLU A 137 -17.10 2.16 -2.05
CA GLU A 137 -17.32 2.85 -3.31
C GLU A 137 -17.96 1.91 -4.34
N LYS A 138 -18.88 2.45 -5.16
CA LYS A 138 -19.57 1.67 -6.18
C LYS A 138 -19.68 2.42 -7.50
N MET A 139 -19.58 1.68 -8.59
CA MET A 139 -19.78 2.15 -9.95
C MET A 139 -20.94 1.44 -10.60
N ARG A 140 -21.65 2.16 -11.46
CA ARG A 140 -22.75 1.63 -12.25
C ARG A 140 -22.29 1.32 -13.66
N PHE A 141 -22.57 0.12 -14.11
CA PHE A 141 -22.32 -0.34 -15.46
C PHE A 141 -23.65 -0.63 -16.16
N SER A 142 -23.94 0.09 -17.23
CA SER A 142 -25.19 -0.02 -17.98
C SER A 142 -24.98 -0.67 -19.35
N GLY A 143 -26.04 -1.20 -19.94
CA GLY A 143 -25.98 -1.74 -21.30
C GLY A 143 -25.54 -0.72 -22.35
N SER A 144 -25.83 0.58 -22.11
CA SER A 144 -25.37 1.65 -23.01
C SER A 144 -23.86 1.84 -23.00
N ASP A 145 -23.18 1.52 -21.88
CA ASP A 145 -21.73 1.66 -21.77
C ASP A 145 -21.00 0.59 -22.56
N ILE A 146 -21.60 -0.60 -22.71
CA ILE A 146 -21.09 -1.66 -23.60
C ILE A 146 -21.20 -1.27 -25.08
N LEU A 147 -22.24 -0.54 -25.43
CA LEU A 147 -22.54 -0.18 -26.83
C LEU A 147 -21.77 1.06 -27.29
N LYS A 148 -21.30 1.89 -26.36
CA LYS A 148 -20.46 3.05 -26.69
C LYS A 148 -19.04 2.61 -27.00
N ARG A 149 -18.43 3.28 -27.99
CA ARG A 149 -17.01 3.11 -28.29
C ARG A 149 -16.14 3.61 -27.15
N HIS A 150 -15.17 2.80 -26.74
CA HIS A 150 -14.18 3.22 -25.76
C HIS A 150 -13.02 4.02 -26.37
N ALA A 151 -12.41 4.90 -25.58
CA ALA A 151 -11.22 5.61 -26.00
C ALA A 151 -10.09 4.59 -26.32
N GLY A 152 -9.45 4.75 -27.49
CA GLY A 152 -8.40 3.84 -27.98
C GLY A 152 -8.90 2.73 -28.91
N GLU A 153 -10.21 2.53 -29.09
CA GLU A 153 -10.72 1.62 -30.14
C GLU A 153 -10.56 2.24 -31.53
N THR A 154 -10.05 1.45 -32.48
CA THR A 154 -9.93 1.89 -33.88
C THR A 154 -11.31 2.09 -34.51
N ILE A 155 -11.47 3.20 -35.23
CA ILE A 155 -12.78 3.61 -35.82
C ILE A 155 -13.31 2.58 -36.81
N TYR A 156 -12.42 1.81 -37.44
CA TYR A 156 -12.74 0.89 -38.56
C TYR A 156 -12.76 -0.60 -38.18
N GLN A 157 -12.34 -0.99 -37.01
CA GLN A 157 -12.43 -2.37 -36.52
C GLN A 157 -13.62 -2.51 -35.56
N GLY A 158 -14.83 -2.46 -36.09
CA GLY A 158 -16.08 -2.65 -35.34
C GLY A 158 -16.35 -4.09 -34.88
N ASN A 159 -15.30 -4.84 -34.50
CA ASN A 159 -15.42 -6.26 -34.20
C ASN A 159 -14.94 -6.63 -32.81
N SER A 160 -14.98 -5.69 -31.86
CA SER A 160 -14.83 -6.06 -30.46
C SER A 160 -16.14 -6.68 -29.99
N ASP A 161 -16.10 -7.96 -29.64
CA ASP A 161 -17.23 -8.67 -29.06
C ASP A 161 -17.73 -7.92 -27.82
N PRO A 162 -19.04 -7.73 -27.62
CA PRO A 162 -19.61 -7.07 -26.44
C PRO A 162 -19.10 -7.64 -25.11
N SER A 163 -18.82 -8.95 -25.03
CA SER A 163 -18.25 -9.59 -23.86
C SER A 163 -16.84 -9.09 -23.56
N THR A 164 -16.01 -8.89 -24.56
CA THR A 164 -14.64 -8.35 -24.42
C THR A 164 -14.66 -6.90 -23.94
N ARG A 165 -15.59 -6.08 -24.45
CA ARG A 165 -15.78 -4.70 -23.96
C ARG A 165 -16.22 -4.68 -22.50
N ALA A 166 -17.15 -5.57 -22.13
CA ALA A 166 -17.60 -5.68 -20.74
C ALA A 166 -16.43 -6.06 -19.80
N GLN A 167 -15.55 -6.97 -20.20
CA GLN A 167 -14.34 -7.35 -19.45
C GLN A 167 -13.36 -6.18 -19.27
N GLN A 168 -13.11 -5.46 -20.36
CA GLN A 168 -12.22 -4.29 -20.32
C GLN A 168 -12.76 -3.19 -19.43
N GLN A 169 -14.08 -2.93 -19.50
CA GLN A 169 -14.71 -1.92 -18.65
C GLN A 169 -14.69 -2.34 -17.18
N LEU A 170 -15.01 -3.60 -16.88
CA LEU A 170 -14.90 -4.14 -15.51
C LEU A 170 -13.49 -3.96 -14.95
N GLY A 171 -12.46 -4.26 -15.77
CA GLY A 171 -11.07 -4.07 -15.35
C GLY A 171 -10.74 -2.60 -15.05
N LYS A 172 -11.22 -1.67 -15.88
CA LYS A 172 -11.03 -0.22 -15.66
C LYS A 172 -11.76 0.25 -14.38
N ASP A 173 -13.01 -0.15 -14.20
CA ASP A 173 -13.82 0.24 -13.06
C ASP A 173 -13.20 -0.28 -11.74
N LEU A 174 -12.75 -1.54 -11.70
CA LEU A 174 -12.07 -2.09 -10.53
C LEU A 174 -10.75 -1.37 -10.24
N LEU A 175 -9.95 -1.04 -11.26
CA LEU A 175 -8.71 -0.31 -11.11
C LEU A 175 -8.96 1.11 -10.58
N GLU A 176 -9.99 1.78 -11.06
CA GLU A 176 -10.37 3.12 -10.60
C GLU A 176 -10.83 3.09 -9.14
N LEU A 177 -11.73 2.16 -8.77
CA LEU A 177 -12.18 1.98 -7.38
C LEU A 177 -11.01 1.67 -6.43
N ASP A 178 -10.10 0.77 -6.83
CA ASP A 178 -8.95 0.44 -5.99
C ASP A 178 -7.96 1.62 -5.88
N SER A 179 -7.79 2.39 -6.96
CA SER A 179 -6.94 3.59 -6.93
C SER A 179 -7.48 4.65 -5.97
N MET A 180 -8.81 4.80 -5.89
CA MET A 180 -9.46 5.72 -4.93
C MET A 180 -9.22 5.27 -3.49
N ILE A 181 -9.39 3.98 -3.20
CA ILE A 181 -9.14 3.43 -1.86
C ILE A 181 -7.66 3.54 -1.49
N THR A 182 -6.76 3.18 -2.39
CA THR A 182 -5.30 3.25 -2.15
C THR A 182 -4.84 4.69 -1.90
N ARG A 183 -5.39 5.67 -2.64
CA ARG A 183 -5.11 7.10 -2.39
C ARG A 183 -5.63 7.55 -1.02
N ARG A 184 -6.79 7.04 -0.59
CA ARG A 184 -7.32 7.31 0.76
C ARG A 184 -6.43 6.67 1.84
N GLU A 185 -5.90 5.48 1.62
CA GLU A 185 -4.94 4.85 2.55
C GLU A 185 -3.63 5.66 2.66
N GLU A 186 -3.09 6.13 1.54
CA GLU A 186 -1.89 6.98 1.53
C GLU A 186 -2.14 8.29 2.28
N TRP A 187 -3.32 8.90 2.10
CA TRP A 187 -3.74 10.08 2.84
C TRP A 187 -3.84 9.82 4.35
N MET A 188 -4.41 8.68 4.75
CA MET A 188 -4.47 8.31 6.17
C MET A 188 -3.07 8.07 6.74
N ALA A 189 -2.16 7.46 5.98
CA ALA A 189 -0.77 7.29 6.36
C ALA A 189 -0.06 8.64 6.54
N ALA A 190 -0.26 9.59 5.64
CA ALA A 190 0.25 10.94 5.77
C ALA A 190 -0.26 11.61 7.05
N LYS A 191 -1.57 11.56 7.32
CA LYS A 191 -2.16 12.12 8.55
C LYS A 191 -1.61 11.45 9.82
N ALA A 192 -1.52 10.11 9.84
CA ALA A 192 -0.95 9.37 10.96
C ALA A 192 0.52 9.76 11.23
N LEU A 193 1.32 9.92 10.17
CA LEU A 193 2.73 10.28 10.28
C LEU A 193 2.95 11.76 10.62
N PHE A 194 2.20 12.69 10.02
CA PHE A 194 2.41 14.14 10.22
C PHE A 194 1.67 14.71 11.44
N GLU A 195 0.48 14.20 11.75
CA GLU A 195 -0.34 14.73 12.83
C GLU A 195 -0.38 13.80 14.07
N GLY A 196 0.05 12.53 13.94
CA GLY A 196 -0.07 11.52 15.00
C GLY A 196 -1.50 11.06 15.26
N LYS A 197 -2.45 11.52 14.45
CA LYS A 197 -3.88 11.20 14.54
C LYS A 197 -4.49 11.21 13.15
N VAL A 198 -5.55 10.43 12.95
CA VAL A 198 -6.33 10.40 11.72
C VAL A 198 -7.78 10.71 12.06
N GLN A 199 -8.32 11.76 11.47
CA GLN A 199 -9.74 12.06 11.57
C GLN A 199 -10.44 11.62 10.30
N CYS A 200 -11.35 10.67 10.42
CA CYS A 200 -12.15 10.13 9.33
C CYS A 200 -13.55 10.69 9.43
N LYS A 201 -13.87 11.64 8.56
CA LYS A 201 -15.22 12.21 8.40
C LYS A 201 -15.82 11.74 7.08
N GLY A 202 -17.09 11.39 7.11
CA GLY A 202 -17.84 10.98 5.94
C GLY A 202 -19.31 10.80 6.30
N ASP A 203 -20.11 10.36 5.35
CA ASP A 203 -21.55 10.13 5.55
C ASP A 203 -21.80 9.13 6.69
N GLY A 204 -22.24 9.63 7.85
CA GLY A 204 -22.52 8.82 9.02
C GLY A 204 -21.31 8.37 9.83
N ILE A 205 -20.10 8.84 9.50
CA ILE A 205 -18.86 8.50 10.20
C ILE A 205 -18.15 9.79 10.65
N ASP A 206 -17.87 9.90 11.95
CA ASP A 206 -16.94 10.89 12.51
C ASP A 206 -16.12 10.18 13.59
N VAL A 207 -15.01 9.58 13.18
CA VAL A 207 -14.12 8.81 14.04
C VAL A 207 -12.73 9.43 14.01
N GLN A 208 -12.20 9.74 15.17
CA GLN A 208 -10.82 10.18 15.33
C GLN A 208 -10.00 9.04 15.95
N VAL A 209 -8.95 8.63 15.25
CA VAL A 209 -7.97 7.68 15.74
C VAL A 209 -6.72 8.46 16.18
N ASP A 210 -6.40 8.42 17.47
CA ASP A 210 -5.24 9.07 18.04
C ASP A 210 -4.21 8.01 18.46
N PHE A 211 -3.01 8.09 17.90
CA PHE A 211 -1.90 7.17 18.16
C PHE A 211 -1.03 7.56 19.35
N LEU A 212 -1.41 8.59 20.12
CA LEU A 212 -0.73 9.03 21.33
C LEU A 212 0.76 9.38 21.14
N ARG A 213 1.09 10.08 20.06
CA ARG A 213 2.43 10.63 19.85
C ARG A 213 2.75 11.63 20.97
N ASP A 214 4.00 11.62 21.44
CA ASP A 214 4.48 12.62 22.40
C ASP A 214 4.41 14.03 21.78
N ALA A 215 3.84 14.98 22.53
CA ALA A 215 3.65 16.36 22.05
C ALA A 215 4.98 17.07 21.72
N ASN A 216 6.09 16.69 22.37
CA ASN A 216 7.41 17.22 22.07
C ASN A 216 7.95 16.84 20.67
N LEU A 217 7.30 15.89 20.00
CA LEU A 217 7.65 15.45 18.65
C LEU A 217 6.86 16.19 17.56
N ILE A 218 6.01 17.13 17.93
CA ILE A 218 5.30 18.03 17.03
C ILE A 218 5.81 19.45 17.29
N ILE A 219 6.73 19.90 16.43
CA ILE A 219 7.47 21.15 16.63
C ILE A 219 6.96 22.20 15.63
N THR A 220 6.88 23.43 16.08
CA THR A 220 6.69 24.58 15.19
C THR A 220 7.81 25.57 15.50
N LEU A 221 8.61 25.92 14.49
CA LEU A 221 9.58 27.00 14.64
C LEU A 221 8.82 28.33 14.72
N ASN A 222 9.16 29.15 15.70
CA ASN A 222 8.58 30.47 15.84
C ASN A 222 9.50 31.55 15.23
N ASP A 223 10.82 31.26 15.22
CA ASP A 223 11.87 32.11 14.70
C ASP A 223 12.89 31.27 13.94
N LEU A 224 13.74 31.89 13.13
CA LEU A 224 14.82 31.25 12.38
C LEU A 224 14.31 30.12 11.49
N PHE A 225 13.31 30.44 10.66
CA PHE A 225 12.81 29.51 9.65
C PHE A 225 13.94 29.11 8.68
N TRP A 226 13.82 27.96 8.07
CA TRP A 226 14.87 27.44 7.16
C TRP A 226 15.09 28.30 5.91
N GLY A 227 14.10 29.12 5.54
CA GLY A 227 14.21 30.11 4.48
C GLY A 227 14.89 31.42 4.90
N ASP A 228 15.12 31.64 6.19
CA ASP A 228 15.77 32.84 6.69
C ASP A 228 17.28 32.75 6.51
N ALA A 229 17.96 33.92 6.42
CA ALA A 229 19.43 33.98 6.26
C ALA A 229 20.17 33.28 7.43
N ASP A 230 19.61 33.37 8.63
CA ASP A 230 20.17 32.77 9.86
C ASP A 230 19.56 31.38 10.18
N GLY A 231 18.80 30.80 9.25
CA GLY A 231 18.22 29.48 9.40
C GLY A 231 19.27 28.38 9.59
N VAL A 232 19.06 27.45 10.52
CA VAL A 232 20.06 26.43 10.91
C VAL A 232 19.54 24.99 10.77
N PRO A 233 19.16 24.55 9.56
CA PRO A 233 18.51 23.25 9.35
C PRO A 233 19.32 22.06 9.85
N ILE A 234 20.63 22.01 9.62
CA ILE A 234 21.47 20.88 10.07
C ILE A 234 21.54 20.79 11.59
N THR A 235 21.62 21.93 12.28
CA THR A 235 21.64 21.98 13.75
C THR A 235 20.30 21.47 14.31
N ASN A 236 19.19 21.91 13.72
CA ASN A 236 17.85 21.48 14.10
C ASN A 236 17.68 19.97 13.88
N LEU A 237 18.05 19.45 12.71
CA LEU A 237 17.97 18.02 12.38
C LEU A 237 18.79 17.18 13.37
N LYS A 238 19.99 17.60 13.75
CA LYS A 238 20.79 16.90 14.79
C LYS A 238 20.09 16.87 16.13
N ALA A 239 19.57 18.01 16.58
CA ALA A 239 18.85 18.10 17.85
C ALA A 239 17.58 17.22 17.86
N TRP A 240 16.81 17.26 16.76
CA TRP A 240 15.58 16.47 16.62
C TRP A 240 15.85 14.98 16.49
N LYS A 241 16.91 14.60 15.79
CA LYS A 241 17.35 13.20 15.70
C LYS A 241 17.69 12.63 17.08
N MET A 242 18.40 13.43 17.92
CA MET A 242 18.68 13.06 19.31
C MET A 242 17.41 12.98 20.15
N LEU A 243 16.46 13.90 19.97
CA LEU A 243 15.19 13.90 20.68
C LEU A 243 14.37 12.63 20.38
N VAL A 244 14.21 12.28 19.10
CA VAL A 244 13.53 11.04 18.69
C VAL A 244 14.24 9.83 19.26
N ALA A 245 15.56 9.75 19.14
CA ALA A 245 16.35 8.64 19.67
C ALA A 245 16.24 8.54 21.21
N LYS A 246 16.10 9.67 21.92
CA LYS A 246 15.88 9.71 23.37
C LYS A 246 14.50 9.18 23.76
N LEU A 247 13.44 9.54 23.03
CA LEU A 247 12.06 9.16 23.35
C LEU A 247 11.74 7.74 22.87
N SER A 248 11.97 7.42 21.59
CA SER A 248 11.60 6.14 21.01
C SER A 248 12.65 5.04 21.17
N GLY A 249 13.93 5.39 21.23
CA GLY A 249 15.03 4.43 21.15
C GLY A 249 15.47 4.07 19.77
N ILE A 250 14.82 4.59 18.79
CA ILE A 250 15.08 4.33 17.37
C ILE A 250 15.71 5.60 16.79
N VAL A 251 16.81 5.43 16.07
CA VAL A 251 17.45 6.54 15.37
C VAL A 251 16.76 6.74 14.04
N PRO A 252 16.27 7.96 13.74
CA PRO A 252 15.70 8.26 12.44
C PRO A 252 16.73 8.11 11.32
N ASP A 253 16.28 7.62 10.17
CA ASP A 253 17.07 7.40 8.96
C ASP A 253 16.47 8.07 7.72
N ALA A 254 15.26 8.62 7.81
CA ALA A 254 14.57 9.26 6.70
C ALA A 254 14.06 10.65 7.06
N LEU A 255 14.18 11.56 6.11
CA LEU A 255 13.67 12.92 6.16
C LEU A 255 12.78 13.18 4.94
N ILE A 256 11.51 13.47 5.17
CA ILE A 256 10.58 13.84 4.10
C ILE A 256 10.30 15.33 4.19
N LEU A 257 10.52 16.01 3.08
CA LEU A 257 10.31 17.44 2.95
C LEU A 257 8.98 17.74 2.25
N GLY A 258 8.21 18.67 2.80
CA GLY A 258 7.08 19.27 2.08
C GLY A 258 7.58 20.13 0.92
N GLU A 259 6.72 20.38 -0.04
CA GLU A 259 7.09 21.08 -1.31
C GLU A 259 7.73 22.44 -1.07
N ASP A 260 7.16 23.27 -0.18
CA ASP A 260 7.67 24.60 0.15
C ASP A 260 9.00 24.57 0.92
N VAL A 261 9.37 23.44 1.50
CA VAL A 261 10.59 23.29 2.31
C VAL A 261 11.79 22.92 1.46
N VAL A 262 11.61 22.32 0.29
CA VAL A 262 12.69 21.77 -0.53
C VAL A 262 13.70 22.85 -0.91
N MET A 263 13.25 23.94 -1.50
CA MET A 263 14.14 25.03 -1.95
C MET A 263 14.83 25.74 -0.78
N PRO A 264 14.11 26.19 0.28
CA PRO A 264 14.73 26.76 1.47
C PRO A 264 15.80 25.87 2.11
N PHE A 265 15.58 24.57 2.10
CA PHE A 265 16.56 23.60 2.62
C PHE A 265 17.81 23.53 1.75
N LEU A 266 17.65 23.40 0.43
CA LEU A 266 18.78 23.23 -0.50
C LEU A 266 19.63 24.50 -0.66
N GLU A 267 19.00 25.67 -0.61
CA GLU A 267 19.66 26.96 -0.75
C GLU A 267 20.32 27.44 0.55
N ASN A 268 20.00 26.83 1.68
CA ASN A 268 20.54 27.24 2.97
C ASN A 268 22.05 27.10 3.04
N ALA A 269 22.72 28.19 3.45
CA ALA A 269 24.18 28.27 3.52
C ALA A 269 24.83 27.19 4.41
N GLN A 270 24.13 26.75 5.48
CA GLN A 270 24.61 25.68 6.35
C GLN A 270 24.60 24.32 5.61
N VAL A 271 23.52 24.04 4.87
CA VAL A 271 23.40 22.82 4.07
C VAL A 271 24.46 22.80 2.97
N GLN A 272 24.61 23.89 2.23
CA GLN A 272 25.62 24.01 1.17
C GLN A 272 27.06 23.83 1.70
N LYS A 273 27.40 24.48 2.82
CA LYS A 273 28.71 24.29 3.45
C LYS A 273 28.96 22.86 3.91
N PHE A 274 27.92 22.19 4.41
CA PHE A 274 28.01 20.80 4.82
C PHE A 274 28.26 19.89 3.63
N MET A 275 27.57 20.12 2.54
CA MET A 275 27.71 19.38 1.30
C MET A 275 29.07 19.61 0.62
N ASP A 276 29.59 20.83 0.62
CA ASP A 276 30.91 21.15 0.06
C ASP A 276 32.07 20.47 0.80
N LYS A 277 31.94 20.29 2.11
CA LYS A 277 32.91 19.55 2.93
C LYS A 277 32.86 18.05 2.67
N THR A 278 31.74 17.54 2.21
CA THR A 278 31.53 16.10 1.95
C THR A 278 31.95 15.69 0.54
N LYS A 279 32.46 16.62 -0.29
CA LYS A 279 32.92 16.37 -1.66
C LYS A 279 33.97 15.28 -1.82
N ILE A 280 34.53 14.75 -0.75
CA ILE A 280 35.57 13.71 -0.82
C ILE A 280 35.00 12.29 -0.97
N THR A 281 33.76 12.00 -0.58
CA THR A 281 33.16 10.65 -0.86
C THR A 281 31.62 10.50 -0.58
N LEU A 282 30.93 11.48 -0.08
CA LEU A 282 29.57 11.30 0.44
C LEU A 282 28.64 12.47 0.03
N GLY A 283 27.96 12.32 -1.08
CA GLY A 283 26.77 13.12 -1.36
C GLY A 283 26.89 14.07 -2.54
N GLN A 284 26.71 13.52 -3.71
CA GLN A 284 26.13 14.30 -4.80
C GLN A 284 24.64 14.38 -4.52
N ILE A 285 24.06 15.60 -4.42
CA ILE A 285 22.63 15.75 -4.63
C ILE A 285 22.41 15.50 -6.11
N ASN A 286 21.97 14.31 -6.41
CA ASN A 286 21.47 13.94 -7.73
C ASN A 286 20.00 13.59 -7.53
N PRO A 287 19.07 14.51 -7.82
CA PRO A 287 17.65 14.22 -7.67
C PRO A 287 17.29 13.02 -8.55
N GLN A 288 16.78 11.96 -7.92
CA GLN A 288 16.30 10.78 -8.61
C GLN A 288 14.81 10.62 -8.33
N GLU A 289 14.04 10.63 -9.38
CA GLU A 289 12.62 10.27 -9.25
C GLU A 289 12.50 8.76 -9.01
N LEU A 290 11.87 8.43 -7.89
CA LEU A 290 11.56 7.05 -7.54
C LEU A 290 10.28 6.60 -8.25
N PRO A 291 10.14 5.31 -8.58
CA PRO A 291 8.89 4.76 -9.11
C PRO A 291 7.67 5.05 -8.24
N SER A 292 7.88 5.27 -6.94
CA SER A 292 6.85 5.62 -5.94
C SER A 292 6.35 7.07 -6.00
N GLY A 293 6.87 7.91 -6.92
CA GLY A 293 6.47 9.31 -7.07
C GLY A 293 7.17 10.29 -6.13
N ALA A 294 8.12 9.83 -5.33
CA ALA A 294 8.98 10.68 -4.52
C ALA A 294 10.29 10.99 -5.23
N THR A 295 10.88 12.14 -4.92
CA THR A 295 12.21 12.51 -5.39
C THR A 295 13.21 12.33 -4.26
N TYR A 296 14.26 11.57 -4.51
CA TYR A 296 15.37 11.36 -3.59
C TYR A 296 16.48 12.38 -3.89
N TYR A 297 16.93 13.12 -2.89
CA TYR A 297 17.94 14.15 -3.02
C TYR A 297 19.34 13.73 -2.53
N GLY A 298 19.47 12.59 -1.91
CA GLY A 298 20.71 12.14 -1.30
C GLY A 298 20.60 11.97 0.21
N SER A 299 21.74 11.84 0.90
CA SER A 299 21.76 11.67 2.36
C SER A 299 22.61 12.74 3.03
N VAL A 300 22.15 13.21 4.19
CA VAL A 300 22.86 14.16 5.05
C VAL A 300 22.81 13.64 6.49
N GLU A 301 23.95 13.53 7.17
CA GLU A 301 24.01 13.04 8.55
C GLU A 301 23.34 11.67 8.77
N SER A 302 23.48 10.76 7.79
CA SER A 302 22.80 9.45 7.77
C SER A 302 21.27 9.55 7.74
N LEU A 303 20.72 10.62 7.21
CA LEU A 303 19.31 10.80 6.90
C LEU A 303 19.15 10.83 5.39
N ASP A 304 18.38 9.94 4.85
CA ASP A 304 17.98 9.94 3.45
C ASP A 304 16.89 10.99 3.23
N ILE A 305 17.12 11.90 2.27
CA ILE A 305 16.26 13.06 2.04
C ILE A 305 15.35 12.79 0.85
N TYR A 306 14.06 12.92 1.09
CA TYR A 306 13.03 12.74 0.09
C TYR A 306 12.09 13.95 0.04
N SER A 307 11.56 14.26 -1.13
CA SER A 307 10.34 15.06 -1.27
C SER A 307 9.24 14.22 -1.92
N TYR A 308 8.02 14.46 -1.53
CA TYR A 308 6.87 13.75 -2.06
C TYR A 308 5.79 14.76 -2.46
N SER A 309 5.63 14.96 -3.77
CA SER A 309 4.77 15.98 -4.37
C SER A 309 3.54 15.34 -5.02
N GLU A 310 2.88 14.42 -4.32
CA GLU A 310 1.61 13.85 -4.76
C GLU A 310 0.45 14.67 -4.20
N TRP A 311 -0.63 14.77 -5.01
CA TRP A 311 -1.80 15.59 -4.70
C TRP A 311 -3.06 14.75 -4.69
N TYR A 312 -4.05 15.16 -3.92
CA TYR A 312 -5.37 14.55 -3.89
C TYR A 312 -6.47 15.61 -3.96
N LEU A 313 -7.64 15.23 -4.44
CA LEU A 313 -8.83 16.05 -4.37
C LEU A 313 -9.52 15.79 -3.03
N ASP A 314 -9.76 16.85 -2.27
CA ASP A 314 -10.55 16.77 -1.05
C ASP A 314 -12.06 16.62 -1.36
N ASP A 315 -12.87 16.44 -0.32
CA ASP A 315 -14.32 16.26 -0.45
C ASP A 315 -15.03 17.49 -1.06
N ASN A 316 -14.37 18.65 -1.11
CA ASN A 316 -14.86 19.89 -1.74
C ASN A 316 -14.36 20.04 -3.19
N GLY A 317 -13.56 19.10 -3.69
CA GLY A 317 -12.97 19.15 -5.02
C GLY A 317 -11.74 20.08 -5.12
N ALA A 318 -11.20 20.53 -3.99
CA ALA A 318 -9.95 21.31 -3.98
C ALA A 318 -8.74 20.37 -4.00
N LEU A 319 -7.74 20.74 -4.80
CA LEU A 319 -6.49 20.00 -4.90
C LEU A 319 -5.62 20.28 -3.67
N GLN A 320 -5.27 19.24 -2.92
CA GLN A 320 -4.46 19.33 -1.70
C GLN A 320 -3.20 18.47 -1.81
N PRO A 321 -2.05 18.93 -1.28
CA PRO A 321 -0.84 18.10 -1.26
C PRO A 321 -0.97 16.96 -0.22
N MET A 322 -0.48 15.77 -0.57
CA MET A 322 -0.48 14.61 0.32
C MET A 322 0.37 14.87 1.58
N VAL A 323 1.52 15.50 1.41
CA VAL A 323 2.41 15.96 2.47
C VAL A 323 2.18 17.45 2.70
N PRO A 324 1.96 17.90 3.95
CA PRO A 324 1.81 19.34 4.22
C PRO A 324 3.00 20.15 3.74
N ALA A 325 2.76 21.15 2.87
CA ALA A 325 3.80 21.85 2.11
C ALA A 325 4.90 22.47 2.99
N LYS A 326 4.55 23.02 4.16
CA LYS A 326 5.45 23.74 5.07
C LYS A 326 6.09 22.89 6.14
N LYS A 327 5.82 21.57 6.13
CA LYS A 327 6.26 20.64 7.19
C LYS A 327 7.32 19.67 6.68
N ILE A 328 8.07 19.16 7.65
CA ILE A 328 8.95 18.01 7.45
C ILE A 328 8.50 16.86 8.33
N LEU A 329 8.86 15.65 7.92
CA LEU A 329 8.76 14.44 8.72
C LEU A 329 10.15 13.83 8.86
N LEU A 330 10.59 13.68 10.10
CA LEU A 330 11.76 12.91 10.46
C LEU A 330 11.30 11.57 11.03
N GLY A 331 11.63 10.47 10.39
CA GLY A 331 11.14 9.15 10.74
C GLY A 331 12.18 8.05 10.59
N SER A 332 11.84 6.85 11.04
CA SER A 332 12.67 5.67 10.85
C SER A 332 11.95 4.59 10.08
N THR A 333 12.61 4.07 9.05
CA THR A 333 12.13 2.90 8.27
C THR A 333 12.17 1.60 9.05
N ARG A 334 12.79 1.60 10.25
CA ARG A 334 12.89 0.48 11.19
C ARG A 334 11.80 0.52 12.25
N ALA A 335 11.06 1.62 12.35
CA ALA A 335 9.93 1.73 13.26
C ALA A 335 8.82 0.76 12.83
N ARG A 336 8.14 0.17 13.80
CA ARG A 336 7.00 -0.70 13.51
C ARG A 336 5.80 0.15 13.13
N ALA A 337 5.37 -0.02 11.90
CA ALA A 337 4.15 0.57 11.39
C ALA A 337 3.49 -0.43 10.44
N GLU A 338 2.19 -0.61 10.55
CA GLU A 338 1.45 -1.67 9.88
C GLU A 338 0.19 -1.13 9.22
N ARG A 339 -0.20 -1.75 8.11
CA ARG A 339 -1.50 -1.54 7.46
C ARG A 339 -2.47 -2.55 8.05
N LEU A 340 -3.41 -2.10 8.82
CA LEU A 340 -4.40 -2.95 9.47
C LEU A 340 -5.72 -2.84 8.73
N TYR A 341 -6.36 -3.97 8.46
CA TYR A 341 -7.65 -4.04 7.78
C TYR A 341 -8.66 -4.73 8.68
N GLY A 342 -9.71 -4.02 9.06
CA GLY A 342 -10.82 -4.58 9.82
C GLY A 342 -11.70 -5.50 8.98
N ALA A 343 -12.58 -6.25 9.63
CA ALA A 343 -13.52 -7.14 8.97
C ALA A 343 -14.48 -6.38 8.06
N ILE A 344 -14.73 -6.95 6.88
CA ILE A 344 -15.74 -6.44 5.94
C ILE A 344 -17.12 -6.88 6.41
N GLN A 345 -18.03 -5.92 6.59
CA GLN A 345 -19.41 -6.16 7.04
C GLN A 345 -20.30 -6.56 5.85
N ASP A 346 -20.03 -7.72 5.27
CA ASP A 346 -20.83 -8.29 4.19
C ASP A 346 -21.07 -9.78 4.42
N LEU A 347 -22.29 -10.26 4.16
CA LEU A 347 -22.66 -11.66 4.36
C LEU A 347 -21.87 -12.62 3.45
N GLU A 348 -21.37 -12.13 2.33
CA GLU A 348 -20.57 -12.90 1.38
C GLU A 348 -19.06 -12.85 1.72
N ALA A 349 -18.65 -12.00 2.67
CA ALA A 349 -17.27 -11.87 3.11
C ALA A 349 -16.91 -12.98 4.12
N THR A 350 -16.50 -14.13 3.61
CA THR A 350 -16.16 -15.31 4.44
C THR A 350 -14.72 -15.32 4.93
N ALA A 351 -13.88 -14.41 4.45
CA ALA A 351 -12.46 -14.33 4.79
C ALA A 351 -12.06 -12.89 5.12
N ALA A 352 -11.02 -12.75 5.94
CA ALA A 352 -10.39 -11.45 6.21
C ALA A 352 -9.57 -11.03 4.99
N VAL A 353 -10.04 -10.01 4.28
CA VAL A 353 -9.39 -9.50 3.06
C VAL A 353 -9.24 -7.98 3.13
N ALA A 354 -8.15 -7.46 2.56
CA ALA A 354 -7.92 -6.03 2.50
C ALA A 354 -8.87 -5.30 1.53
N ARG A 355 -9.33 -6.01 0.47
CA ARG A 355 -10.24 -5.53 -0.57
C ARG A 355 -11.31 -6.56 -0.80
N PHE A 356 -12.55 -6.15 -0.85
CA PHE A 356 -13.67 -7.04 -1.11
C PHE A 356 -14.53 -6.50 -2.27
N PRO A 357 -14.35 -7.02 -3.49
CA PRO A 357 -15.17 -6.68 -4.63
C PRO A 357 -16.51 -7.45 -4.58
N LYS A 358 -17.59 -6.75 -4.86
CA LYS A 358 -18.94 -7.32 -4.98
C LYS A 358 -19.64 -6.76 -6.20
N SER A 359 -20.44 -7.59 -6.89
CA SER A 359 -21.28 -7.14 -7.97
C SER A 359 -22.69 -7.71 -7.88
N TRP A 360 -23.66 -6.94 -8.33
CA TRP A 360 -25.07 -7.36 -8.43
C TRP A 360 -25.75 -6.69 -9.61
N GLU A 361 -26.88 -7.22 -10.03
CA GLU A 361 -27.69 -6.72 -11.13
C GLU A 361 -29.00 -6.13 -10.63
N THR A 362 -29.39 -5.01 -11.24
CA THR A 362 -30.77 -4.49 -11.16
C THR A 362 -31.48 -4.81 -12.45
N LYS A 363 -32.74 -5.29 -12.35
CA LYS A 363 -33.49 -5.73 -13.52
C LYS A 363 -34.11 -4.56 -14.29
N ASP A 364 -34.58 -3.54 -13.58
CA ASP A 364 -35.23 -2.36 -14.16
C ASP A 364 -34.80 -1.08 -13.40
N PRO A 365 -34.12 -0.12 -14.05
CA PRO A 365 -33.44 -0.26 -15.35
C PRO A 365 -32.30 -1.29 -15.29
N SER A 366 -32.11 -2.03 -16.38
CA SER A 366 -31.04 -3.03 -16.46
C SER A 366 -29.67 -2.39 -16.28
N ALA A 367 -29.03 -2.69 -15.17
CA ALA A 367 -27.70 -2.22 -14.85
C ALA A 367 -26.99 -3.19 -13.90
N ARG A 368 -25.69 -3.27 -14.03
CA ARG A 368 -24.83 -3.98 -13.08
C ARG A 368 -24.09 -2.97 -12.21
N TRP A 369 -24.03 -3.26 -10.94
CA TRP A 369 -23.26 -2.50 -9.96
C TRP A 369 -22.01 -3.27 -9.60
N ILE A 370 -20.91 -2.55 -9.53
CA ILE A 370 -19.62 -3.05 -9.05
C ILE A 370 -19.26 -2.20 -7.84
N MET A 371 -18.92 -2.85 -6.75
CA MET A 371 -18.58 -2.21 -5.49
C MET A 371 -17.29 -2.78 -4.96
N LEU A 372 -16.43 -1.92 -4.43
CA LEU A 372 -15.22 -2.32 -3.73
C LEU A 372 -15.30 -1.82 -2.28
N GLN A 373 -15.08 -2.74 -1.35
CA GLN A 373 -15.16 -2.46 0.09
C GLN A 373 -13.79 -2.68 0.74
N SER A 374 -13.47 -1.84 1.72
CA SER A 374 -12.26 -1.94 2.52
C SER A 374 -12.45 -1.26 3.87
N ALA A 375 -11.74 -1.71 4.90
CA ALA A 375 -11.72 -1.07 6.21
C ALA A 375 -10.27 -0.87 6.69
N PRO A 376 -9.50 0.02 6.01
CA PRO A 376 -8.08 0.19 6.27
C PRO A 376 -7.81 1.16 7.43
N ILE A 377 -6.73 0.91 8.17
CA ILE A 377 -6.12 1.86 9.09
C ILE A 377 -4.60 1.68 9.10
N PRO A 378 -3.83 2.61 8.53
CA PRO A 378 -2.38 2.62 8.69
C PRO A 378 -2.04 3.07 10.12
N ALA A 379 -1.45 2.18 10.91
CA ALA A 379 -1.14 2.41 12.30
C ALA A 379 0.38 2.41 12.55
N PRO A 380 0.97 3.55 12.94
CA PRO A 380 2.32 3.59 13.47
C PRO A 380 2.31 3.05 14.90
N LEU A 381 2.85 1.83 15.13
CA LEU A 381 2.93 1.22 16.46
C LEU A 381 3.99 1.88 17.32
N ASP A 382 5.13 2.24 16.73
CA ASP A 382 6.18 3.03 17.37
C ASP A 382 5.99 4.52 17.06
N THR A 383 4.93 5.12 17.60
CA THR A 383 4.50 6.50 17.29
C THR A 383 5.57 7.54 17.57
N ASP A 384 6.36 7.34 18.64
CA ASP A 384 7.40 8.27 19.07
C ASP A 384 8.69 8.17 18.21
N ALA A 385 8.73 7.29 17.19
CA ALA A 385 9.81 7.22 16.21
C ALA A 385 9.68 8.25 15.07
N PHE A 386 8.59 9.02 15.07
CA PHE A 386 8.28 10.02 14.05
C PHE A 386 8.17 11.41 14.66
N LEU A 387 8.92 12.36 14.11
CA LEU A 387 8.85 13.76 14.50
C LEU A 387 8.42 14.60 13.31
N THR A 388 7.54 15.56 13.56
CA THR A 388 7.11 16.55 12.57
C THR A 388 7.51 17.95 13.01
N ALA A 389 7.99 18.74 12.06
CA ALA A 389 8.28 20.14 12.33
C ALA A 389 7.76 21.05 11.20
N THR A 390 7.16 22.19 11.58
CA THR A 390 6.86 23.29 10.66
C THR A 390 8.09 24.18 10.62
N VAL A 391 8.73 24.27 9.44
CA VAL A 391 10.06 24.89 9.29
C VAL A 391 10.11 26.07 8.32
N VAL A 392 9.00 26.34 7.64
CA VAL A 392 8.82 27.48 6.73
C VAL A 392 7.59 28.26 7.16
N GLN A 393 7.60 29.56 6.94
CA GLN A 393 6.54 30.50 7.33
C GLN A 393 5.28 30.40 6.45
#